data_41376e98b74de2ae3a093efa1358a93d
#
_entry.id   41376e98b74de2ae3a093efa1358a93d
#
_cell.length_a   1.000
_cell.length_b   1.000
_cell.length_c   1.000
_cell.angle_alpha   90.00
_cell.angle_beta   90.00
_cell.angle_gamma   90.00
#
_symmetry.space_group_name_H-M   'P 1'
#
loop_
_entity.id
_entity.type
_entity.pdbx_description
1 polymer ?
#
loop_
_entity_poly.entity_id
_entity_poly.type
_entity_poly.pdbx_seq_one_letter_code
_entity_poly.pdbx_strand_id
1 'polypeptide(L)'
;MDSSIESDLARLALQEEQLQFETFNADTAWQLGTLLKQAVEARGKAVAIDIQLFGQPLFFYAMPGTTPDNIDWIRRKRNVVQRFQRSSYAMRLELRKKQTTLTEQLGLPLRDYVVAGGGFPIRLRGSACIGAITISGVPMREDHGIIVEVLASWLNRPLSELALPPADDMDD
;
A
#
# COMPACT_ATOMS: atom_id res chain seq x y z
N MET A 1 0.95 -15.62 21.29
CA MET A 1 0.26 -14.89 20.19
C MET A 1 0.75 -13.47 20.23
N ASP A 2 1.22 -12.96 19.13
CA ASP A 2 1.89 -11.67 19.06
C ASP A 2 0.85 -10.55 19.12
N SER A 3 0.69 -9.93 20.29
CA SER A 3 -0.26 -8.84 20.52
C SER A 3 0.01 -7.64 19.59
N SER A 4 1.20 -7.53 19.05
CA SER A 4 1.60 -6.48 18.10
C SER A 4 0.93 -6.68 16.74
N ILE A 5 0.89 -7.91 16.21
CA ILE A 5 0.23 -8.21 14.92
C ILE A 5 -1.27 -7.91 14.99
N GLU A 6 -1.94 -8.24 16.09
CA GLU A 6 -3.38 -7.96 16.24
C GLU A 6 -3.66 -6.46 16.32
N SER A 7 -2.82 -5.72 17.05
CA SER A 7 -2.91 -4.26 17.12
C SER A 7 -2.68 -3.62 15.76
N ASP A 8 -1.67 -4.08 15.01
CA ASP A 8 -1.38 -3.59 13.67
C ASP A 8 -2.51 -3.92 12.69
N LEU A 9 -3.07 -5.13 12.73
CA LEU A 9 -4.23 -5.51 11.89
C LEU A 9 -5.45 -4.64 12.17
N ALA A 10 -5.72 -4.32 13.43
CA ALA A 10 -6.79 -3.41 13.80
C ALA A 10 -6.54 -2.00 13.24
N ARG A 11 -5.30 -1.52 13.31
CA ARG A 11 -4.90 -0.22 12.75
C ARG A 11 -5.02 -0.19 11.22
N LEU A 12 -4.58 -1.24 10.53
CA LEU A 12 -4.72 -1.39 9.08
C LEU A 12 -6.19 -1.41 8.64
N ALA A 13 -7.05 -2.08 9.38
CA ALA A 13 -8.50 -2.06 9.12
C ALA A 13 -9.08 -0.64 9.26
N LEU A 14 -8.66 0.10 10.30
CA LEU A 14 -9.06 1.49 10.50
C LEU A 14 -8.57 2.40 9.35
N GLN A 15 -7.33 2.22 8.88
CA GLN A 15 -6.81 2.95 7.72
C GLN A 15 -7.69 2.71 6.48
N GLU A 16 -8.01 1.46 6.16
CA GLU A 16 -8.81 1.09 4.99
C GLU A 16 -10.27 1.61 5.10
N GLU A 17 -10.80 1.75 6.31
CA GLU A 17 -12.11 2.35 6.57
C GLU A 17 -12.10 3.87 6.44
N GLN A 18 -11.10 4.54 7.00
CA GLN A 18 -11.03 6.00 7.08
C GLN A 18 -10.49 6.66 5.81
N LEU A 19 -9.61 5.97 5.07
CA LEU A 19 -8.93 6.50 3.89
C LEU A 19 -9.68 6.11 2.61
N GLN A 20 -10.96 6.44 2.55
CA GLN A 20 -11.82 6.25 1.38
C GLN A 20 -12.11 7.59 0.71
N PHE A 21 -12.25 7.58 -0.62
CA PHE A 21 -12.49 8.76 -1.43
C PHE A 21 -13.98 8.98 -1.69
N GLU A 22 -14.42 10.22 -1.77
CA GLU A 22 -15.75 10.55 -2.31
C GLU A 22 -15.77 10.39 -3.82
N THR A 23 -14.73 10.89 -4.49
CA THR A 23 -14.49 10.76 -5.93
C THR A 23 -13.03 10.49 -6.20
N PHE A 24 -12.71 9.85 -7.33
CA PHE A 24 -11.34 9.63 -7.78
C PHE A 24 -11.26 9.71 -9.30
N ASN A 25 -10.35 10.50 -9.81
CA ASN A 25 -10.13 10.69 -11.24
C ASN A 25 -8.62 10.85 -11.57
N ALA A 26 -8.31 11.11 -12.83
CA ALA A 26 -6.93 11.27 -13.28
C ALA A 26 -6.21 12.45 -12.61
N ASP A 27 -6.91 13.56 -12.35
CA ASP A 27 -6.33 14.71 -11.65
C ASP A 27 -6.02 14.38 -10.20
N THR A 28 -6.89 13.62 -9.54
CA THR A 28 -6.61 13.08 -8.18
C THR A 28 -5.36 12.22 -8.17
N ALA A 29 -5.21 11.32 -9.14
CA ALA A 29 -4.05 10.46 -9.27
C ALA A 29 -2.76 11.27 -9.50
N TRP A 30 -2.81 12.31 -10.34
CA TRP A 30 -1.69 13.20 -10.60
C TRP A 30 -1.22 13.92 -9.33
N GLN A 31 -2.15 14.49 -8.59
CA GLN A 31 -1.85 15.21 -7.36
C GLN A 31 -1.30 14.28 -6.28
N LEU A 32 -1.93 13.13 -6.06
CA LEU A 32 -1.46 12.13 -5.09
C LEU A 32 -0.08 11.57 -5.46
N GLY A 33 0.15 11.24 -6.73
CA GLY A 33 1.44 10.78 -7.21
C GLY A 33 2.56 11.80 -6.98
N THR A 34 2.26 13.07 -7.21
CA THR A 34 3.19 14.19 -6.93
C THR A 34 3.47 14.32 -5.44
N LEU A 35 2.45 14.24 -4.59
CA LEU A 35 2.62 14.30 -3.13
C LEU A 35 3.42 13.10 -2.58
N LEU A 36 3.18 11.90 -3.10
CA LEU A 36 3.96 10.71 -2.76
C LEU A 36 5.44 10.91 -3.11
N LYS A 37 5.72 11.39 -4.33
CA LYS A 37 7.08 11.71 -4.76
C LYS A 37 7.74 12.69 -3.80
N GLN A 38 7.09 13.80 -3.47
CA GLN A 38 7.61 14.80 -2.54
C GLN A 38 7.87 14.25 -1.14
N ALA A 39 6.97 13.42 -0.62
CA ALA A 39 7.12 12.78 0.69
C ALA A 39 8.33 11.84 0.74
N VAL A 40 8.62 11.13 -0.34
CA VAL A 40 9.81 10.26 -0.45
C VAL A 40 11.08 11.08 -0.61
N GLU A 41 11.07 12.12 -1.44
CA GLU A 41 12.21 13.03 -1.61
C GLU A 41 12.61 13.71 -0.31
N ALA A 42 11.65 14.15 0.50
CA ALA A 42 11.89 14.75 1.81
C ALA A 42 12.61 13.79 2.78
N ARG A 43 12.52 12.48 2.55
CA ARG A 43 13.23 11.44 3.31
C ARG A 43 14.61 11.09 2.73
N GLY A 44 14.99 11.70 1.61
CA GLY A 44 16.22 11.33 0.90
C GLY A 44 16.20 9.91 0.34
N LYS A 45 15.02 9.40 0.01
CA LYS A 45 14.78 8.03 -0.51
C LYS A 45 14.35 8.07 -1.97
N ALA A 46 14.25 6.91 -2.59
CA ALA A 46 13.76 6.75 -3.97
C ALA A 46 12.83 5.53 -4.07
N VAL A 47 11.67 5.72 -4.70
CA VAL A 47 10.70 4.66 -4.97
C VAL A 47 10.17 4.76 -6.39
N ALA A 48 9.63 3.66 -6.91
CA ALA A 48 8.70 3.70 -8.01
C ALA A 48 7.28 3.87 -7.47
N ILE A 49 6.45 4.66 -8.15
CA ILE A 49 5.08 5.01 -7.76
C ILE A 49 4.15 4.64 -8.90
N ASP A 50 3.04 3.97 -8.59
CA ASP A 50 2.02 3.57 -9.54
C ASP A 50 0.63 3.81 -8.96
N ILE A 51 -0.23 4.50 -9.70
CA ILE A 51 -1.63 4.70 -9.34
C ILE A 51 -2.48 4.27 -10.52
N GLN A 52 -3.33 3.29 -10.31
CA GLN A 52 -4.23 2.78 -11.34
C GLN A 52 -5.64 2.61 -10.80
N LEU A 53 -6.61 2.91 -11.67
CA LEU A 53 -7.87 2.20 -11.62
C LEU A 53 -7.65 0.81 -12.25
N PHE A 54 -8.39 -0.22 -11.83
CA PHE A 54 -8.14 -1.56 -12.34
C PHE A 54 -8.31 -1.63 -13.86
N GLY A 55 -7.21 -1.96 -14.53
CA GLY A 55 -7.13 -1.98 -15.99
C GLY A 55 -6.69 -0.66 -16.65
N GLN A 56 -6.53 0.44 -15.89
CA GLN A 56 -6.12 1.73 -16.44
C GLN A 56 -5.05 2.43 -15.58
N PRO A 57 -3.79 2.53 -16.03
CA PRO A 57 -2.77 3.37 -15.40
C PRO A 57 -3.16 4.86 -15.49
N LEU A 58 -3.07 5.58 -14.36
CA LEU A 58 -3.33 7.02 -14.29
C LEU A 58 -2.08 7.82 -13.96
N PHE A 59 -1.18 7.29 -13.15
CA PHE A 59 0.09 7.90 -12.78
C PHE A 59 1.16 6.82 -12.61
N PHE A 60 2.31 7.05 -13.21
CA PHE A 60 3.49 6.21 -12.99
C PHE A 60 4.74 7.08 -12.97
N TYR A 61 5.59 6.89 -11.96
CA TYR A 61 6.87 7.55 -11.89
C TYR A 61 7.92 6.66 -11.21
N ALA A 62 9.01 6.40 -11.88
CA ALA A 62 10.17 5.73 -11.32
C ALA A 62 11.23 6.79 -10.96
N MET A 63 11.45 7.00 -9.67
CA MET A 63 12.44 7.97 -9.20
C MET A 63 13.86 7.50 -9.55
N PRO A 64 14.82 8.44 -9.78
CA PRO A 64 16.22 8.07 -9.95
C PRO A 64 16.71 7.19 -8.80
N GLY A 65 17.41 6.11 -9.11
CA GLY A 65 17.87 5.11 -8.13
C GLY A 65 16.99 3.86 -8.05
N THR A 66 15.80 3.87 -8.65
CA THR A 66 14.98 2.66 -8.81
C THR A 66 15.42 1.84 -10.03
N THR A 67 15.02 0.58 -10.05
CA THR A 67 15.35 -0.38 -11.12
C THR A 67 14.08 -1.05 -11.65
N PRO A 68 14.13 -1.78 -12.77
CA PRO A 68 13.00 -2.58 -13.26
C PRO A 68 12.44 -3.56 -12.23
N ASP A 69 13.23 -4.03 -11.27
CA ASP A 69 12.78 -4.88 -10.18
C ASP A 69 11.71 -4.20 -9.31
N ASN A 70 11.86 -2.90 -9.03
CA ASN A 70 10.85 -2.14 -8.29
C ASN A 70 9.50 -2.12 -9.01
N ILE A 71 9.50 -2.11 -10.34
CA ILE A 71 8.30 -2.15 -11.17
C ILE A 71 7.61 -3.51 -11.06
N ASP A 72 8.38 -4.60 -11.03
CA ASP A 72 7.83 -5.94 -10.82
C ASP A 72 7.26 -6.11 -9.40
N TRP A 73 7.91 -5.56 -8.38
CA TRP A 73 7.35 -5.50 -7.03
C TRP A 73 6.00 -4.77 -6.98
N ILE A 74 5.90 -3.62 -7.67
CA ILE A 74 4.65 -2.87 -7.81
C ILE A 74 3.56 -3.74 -8.43
N ARG A 75 3.85 -4.40 -9.54
CA ARG A 75 2.90 -5.27 -10.24
C ARG A 75 2.35 -6.35 -9.30
N ARG A 76 3.22 -7.03 -8.58
CA ARG A 76 2.85 -8.12 -7.67
C ARG A 76 2.06 -7.63 -6.44
N LYS A 77 2.43 -6.50 -5.86
CA LYS A 77 1.69 -5.85 -4.76
C LYS A 77 0.30 -5.41 -5.23
N ARG A 78 0.21 -4.77 -6.40
CA ARG A 78 -1.06 -4.36 -7.01
C ARG A 78 -1.98 -5.56 -7.26
N ASN A 79 -1.45 -6.66 -7.74
CA ASN A 79 -2.23 -7.88 -7.94
C ASN A 79 -2.88 -8.39 -6.65
N VAL A 80 -2.18 -8.27 -5.51
CA VAL A 80 -2.76 -8.58 -4.19
C VAL A 80 -3.92 -7.64 -3.87
N VAL A 81 -3.72 -6.32 -4.03
CA VAL A 81 -4.80 -5.34 -3.77
C VAL A 81 -6.00 -5.59 -4.68
N GLN A 82 -5.78 -5.82 -5.96
CA GLN A 82 -6.85 -6.09 -6.92
C GLN A 82 -7.68 -7.33 -6.56
N ARG A 83 -7.00 -8.39 -6.13
CA ARG A 83 -7.66 -9.66 -5.83
C ARG A 83 -8.40 -9.64 -4.50
N PHE A 84 -7.78 -9.09 -3.46
CA PHE A 84 -8.31 -9.14 -2.09
C PHE A 84 -9.00 -7.85 -1.65
N GLN A 85 -8.86 -6.79 -2.42
CA GLN A 85 -9.42 -5.45 -2.13
C GLN A 85 -9.00 -4.91 -0.76
N ARG A 86 -7.80 -5.28 -0.35
CA ARG A 86 -7.16 -4.89 0.89
C ARG A 86 -5.71 -4.46 0.65
N SER A 87 -5.13 -3.74 1.58
CA SER A 87 -3.72 -3.39 1.49
C SER A 87 -2.84 -4.65 1.48
N SER A 88 -1.78 -4.63 0.69
CA SER A 88 -0.84 -5.76 0.62
C SER A 88 -0.15 -6.03 1.96
N TYR A 89 -0.01 -5.00 2.81
CA TYR A 89 0.55 -5.15 4.15
C TYR A 89 -0.44 -5.82 5.12
N ALA A 90 -1.72 -5.51 5.08
CA ALA A 90 -2.74 -6.22 5.85
C ALA A 90 -2.77 -7.70 5.50
N MET A 91 -2.71 -8.02 4.20
CA MET A 91 -2.65 -9.41 3.74
C MET A 91 -1.40 -10.15 4.26
N ARG A 92 -0.24 -9.46 4.32
CA ARG A 92 0.97 -10.01 4.91
C ARG A 92 0.78 -10.40 6.38
N LEU A 93 0.25 -9.48 7.18
CA LEU A 93 0.08 -9.73 8.62
C LEU A 93 -0.98 -10.79 8.91
N GLU A 94 -2.04 -10.86 8.11
CA GLU A 94 -3.03 -11.94 8.21
C GLU A 94 -2.45 -13.32 7.94
N LEU A 95 -1.63 -13.45 6.88
CA LEU A 95 -0.96 -14.71 6.57
C LEU A 95 0.08 -15.07 7.62
N ARG A 96 0.83 -14.09 8.13
CA ARG A 96 1.78 -14.28 9.23
C ARG A 96 1.06 -14.78 10.50
N LYS A 97 -0.08 -14.17 10.86
CA LYS A 97 -0.91 -14.62 11.99
C LYS A 97 -1.39 -16.06 11.82
N LYS A 98 -1.72 -16.45 10.58
CA LYS A 98 -2.15 -17.81 10.24
C LYS A 98 -1.00 -18.78 9.99
N GLN A 99 0.25 -18.32 10.05
CA GLN A 99 1.46 -19.11 9.73
C GLN A 99 1.38 -19.83 8.39
N THR A 100 0.92 -19.14 7.35
CA THR A 100 0.75 -19.66 5.99
C THR A 100 1.17 -18.67 4.93
N THR A 101 1.15 -19.08 3.68
CA THR A 101 1.45 -18.23 2.50
C THR A 101 0.28 -18.23 1.52
N LEU A 102 0.28 -17.28 0.56
CA LEU A 102 -0.72 -17.28 -0.53
C LEU A 102 -0.65 -18.55 -1.38
N THR A 103 0.55 -19.09 -1.58
CA THR A 103 0.75 -20.32 -2.34
C THR A 103 0.16 -21.52 -1.62
N GLU A 104 0.40 -21.68 -0.33
CA GLU A 104 -0.13 -22.79 0.46
C GLU A 104 -1.65 -22.73 0.62
N GLN A 105 -2.18 -21.53 0.88
CA GLN A 105 -3.61 -21.37 1.16
C GLN A 105 -4.46 -21.34 -0.11
N LEU A 106 -3.96 -20.72 -1.20
CA LEU A 106 -4.75 -20.41 -2.39
C LEU A 106 -4.11 -20.85 -3.71
N GLY A 107 -2.91 -21.44 -3.68
CA GLY A 107 -2.17 -21.84 -4.88
C GLY A 107 -1.68 -20.66 -5.74
N LEU A 108 -1.60 -19.46 -5.18
CA LEU A 108 -1.17 -18.29 -5.92
C LEU A 108 0.35 -18.24 -6.06
N PRO A 109 0.88 -18.05 -7.28
CA PRO A 109 2.32 -18.07 -7.50
C PRO A 109 3.01 -16.79 -7.01
N LEU A 110 4.16 -16.92 -6.35
CA LEU A 110 4.97 -15.79 -5.87
C LEU A 110 5.43 -14.85 -6.98
N ARG A 111 5.59 -15.35 -8.21
CA ARG A 111 5.97 -14.52 -9.35
C ARG A 111 4.92 -13.44 -9.68
N ASP A 112 3.65 -13.65 -9.31
CA ASP A 112 2.55 -12.77 -9.67
C ASP A 112 1.91 -12.08 -8.45
N TYR A 113 2.14 -12.59 -7.24
CA TYR A 113 1.56 -12.07 -6.00
C TYR A 113 2.58 -11.98 -4.89
N VAL A 114 2.72 -10.80 -4.29
CA VAL A 114 3.58 -10.60 -3.12
C VAL A 114 2.85 -9.81 -2.04
N VAL A 115 2.80 -10.38 -0.85
CA VAL A 115 2.23 -9.73 0.33
C VAL A 115 3.31 -8.93 1.06
N ALA A 116 3.69 -7.81 0.47
CA ALA A 116 4.62 -6.85 1.05
C ALA A 116 3.96 -5.48 1.12
N GLY A 117 4.26 -4.68 2.12
CA GLY A 117 3.71 -3.33 2.26
C GLY A 117 4.00 -2.46 1.04
N GLY A 118 3.11 -1.50 0.77
CA GLY A 118 3.24 -0.58 -0.35
C GLY A 118 2.17 -0.69 -1.43
N GLY A 119 1.16 -1.55 -1.26
CA GLY A 119 -0.07 -1.54 -2.06
C GLY A 119 -1.27 -1.18 -1.20
N PHE A 120 -2.02 -0.14 -1.59
CA PHE A 120 -3.18 0.35 -0.85
C PHE A 120 -4.40 0.48 -1.75
N PRO A 121 -5.61 0.06 -1.32
CA PRO A 121 -6.80 0.09 -2.17
C PRO A 121 -7.32 1.52 -2.35
N ILE A 122 -7.67 1.87 -3.58
CA ILE A 122 -8.50 3.05 -3.89
C ILE A 122 -9.94 2.62 -3.77
N ARG A 123 -10.61 3.08 -2.71
CA ARG A 123 -12.00 2.74 -2.44
C ARG A 123 -12.85 4.00 -2.43
N LEU A 124 -13.97 3.96 -3.11
CA LEU A 124 -14.98 5.00 -3.01
C LEU A 124 -15.87 4.74 -1.81
N ARG A 125 -16.22 5.80 -1.09
CA ARG A 125 -17.09 5.74 0.09
C ARG A 125 -18.44 5.14 -0.27
N GLY A 126 -18.85 4.13 0.50
CA GLY A 126 -20.11 3.42 0.27
C GLY A 126 -20.17 2.59 -1.01
N SER A 127 -19.03 2.33 -1.65
CA SER A 127 -18.94 1.61 -2.92
C SER A 127 -17.76 0.62 -2.94
N ALA A 128 -17.27 0.30 -4.11
CA ALA A 128 -16.26 -0.72 -4.34
C ALA A 128 -14.82 -0.18 -4.24
N CYS A 129 -13.87 -1.09 -4.14
CA CYS A 129 -12.47 -0.85 -4.47
C CYS A 129 -12.34 -0.77 -5.99
N ILE A 130 -11.82 0.35 -6.50
CA ILE A 130 -11.74 0.64 -7.93
C ILE A 130 -10.32 0.68 -8.48
N GLY A 131 -9.32 0.59 -7.62
CA GLY A 131 -7.93 0.66 -8.02
C GLY A 131 -6.95 0.49 -6.86
N ALA A 132 -5.70 0.81 -7.13
CA ALA A 132 -4.62 0.74 -6.15
C ALA A 132 -3.62 1.89 -6.31
N ILE A 133 -3.09 2.34 -5.17
CA ILE A 133 -1.88 3.14 -5.06
C ILE A 133 -0.77 2.19 -4.63
N THR A 134 0.32 2.14 -5.37
CA THR A 134 1.42 1.21 -5.09
C THR A 134 2.76 1.92 -5.17
N ILE A 135 3.62 1.70 -4.17
CA ILE A 135 5.00 2.16 -4.19
C ILE A 135 5.96 1.01 -3.85
N SER A 136 7.19 1.13 -4.30
CA SER A 136 8.24 0.15 -4.02
C SER A 136 9.63 0.80 -4.05
N GLY A 137 10.41 0.63 -2.99
CA GLY A 137 11.80 1.09 -2.95
C GLY A 137 12.38 1.31 -1.56
N VAL A 138 11.56 1.28 -0.50
CA VAL A 138 12.00 1.34 0.90
C VAL A 138 11.49 0.11 1.66
N PRO A 139 11.84 -0.09 2.94
CA PRO A 139 11.28 -1.19 3.72
C PRO A 139 9.76 -1.24 3.66
N MET A 140 9.19 -2.43 3.65
CA MET A 140 7.76 -2.62 3.32
C MET A 140 6.79 -1.87 4.26
N ARG A 141 7.13 -1.76 5.55
CA ARG A 141 6.33 -1.01 6.52
C ARG A 141 6.39 0.50 6.23
N GLU A 142 7.55 0.99 5.78
CA GLU A 142 7.75 2.38 5.36
C GLU A 142 7.04 2.66 4.03
N ASP A 143 7.14 1.76 3.02
CA ASP A 143 6.37 1.84 1.77
C ASP A 143 4.87 2.02 2.07
N HIS A 144 4.33 1.22 2.97
CA HIS A 144 2.93 1.33 3.39
C HIS A 144 2.66 2.65 4.14
N GLY A 145 3.51 3.01 5.08
CA GLY A 145 3.35 4.20 5.94
C GLY A 145 3.35 5.52 5.15
N ILE A 146 4.18 5.62 4.10
CA ILE A 146 4.22 6.80 3.22
C ILE A 146 2.88 7.00 2.51
N ILE A 147 2.26 5.93 2.02
CA ILE A 147 0.94 6.04 1.38
C ILE A 147 -0.09 6.52 2.40
N VAL A 148 -0.12 5.93 3.59
CA VAL A 148 -1.06 6.31 4.65
C VAL A 148 -0.90 7.77 5.06
N GLU A 149 0.33 8.24 5.22
CA GLU A 149 0.62 9.65 5.56
C GLU A 149 0.07 10.61 4.50
N VAL A 150 0.35 10.35 3.23
CA VAL A 150 -0.13 11.20 2.13
C VAL A 150 -1.66 11.17 2.05
N LEU A 151 -2.28 10.00 2.15
CA LEU A 151 -3.74 9.87 2.11
C LEU A 151 -4.41 10.51 3.33
N ALA A 152 -3.84 10.39 4.53
CA ALA A 152 -4.35 11.03 5.73
C ALA A 152 -4.37 12.56 5.58
N SER A 153 -3.29 13.13 5.06
CA SER A 153 -3.21 14.56 4.74
C SER A 153 -4.23 14.97 3.67
N TRP A 154 -4.29 14.23 2.56
CA TRP A 154 -5.21 14.50 1.46
C TRP A 154 -6.70 14.47 1.88
N LEU A 155 -7.06 13.48 2.69
CA LEU A 155 -8.43 13.25 3.13
C LEU A 155 -8.76 13.96 4.46
N ASN A 156 -7.84 14.78 4.97
CA ASN A 156 -7.98 15.52 6.23
C ASN A 156 -8.33 14.60 7.41
N ARG A 157 -7.53 13.53 7.57
CA ARG A 157 -7.65 12.57 8.68
C ARG A 157 -6.44 12.68 9.62
N PRO A 158 -6.62 12.51 10.94
CA PRO A 158 -5.52 12.60 11.90
C PRO A 158 -4.55 11.41 11.75
N LEU A 159 -3.33 11.68 11.28
CA LEU A 159 -2.30 10.64 11.09
C LEU A 159 -1.95 9.93 12.41
N SER A 160 -2.01 10.62 13.55
CA SER A 160 -1.75 10.05 14.88
C SER A 160 -2.66 8.86 15.23
N GLU A 161 -3.87 8.82 14.68
CA GLU A 161 -4.81 7.72 14.87
C GLU A 161 -4.59 6.58 13.86
N LEU A 162 -3.95 6.87 12.73
CA LEU A 162 -3.82 5.94 11.60
C LEU A 162 -2.43 5.33 11.48
N ALA A 163 -1.38 6.07 11.85
CA ALA A 163 0.00 5.57 11.71
C ALA A 163 0.22 4.28 12.49
N LEU A 164 0.91 3.34 11.86
CA LEU A 164 1.44 2.18 12.57
C LEU A 164 2.58 2.65 13.50
N PRO A 165 2.74 2.04 14.67
CA PRO A 165 3.90 2.29 15.52
C PRO A 165 5.19 1.92 14.77
N PRO A 166 6.36 2.47 15.19
CA PRO A 166 7.64 2.04 14.64
C PRO A 166 7.77 0.51 14.64
N ALA A 167 8.43 -0.05 13.63
CA ALA A 167 8.66 -1.49 13.59
C ALA A 167 9.54 -1.91 14.77
N ASP A 168 9.17 -3.02 15.40
CA ASP A 168 10.14 -3.79 16.17
C ASP A 168 11.13 -4.41 15.16
N ASP A 169 12.41 -4.57 15.52
CA ASP A 169 13.55 -4.96 14.65
C ASP A 169 13.37 -6.27 13.83
N MET A 170 12.18 -6.84 13.77
CA MET A 170 11.86 -8.13 13.17
C MET A 170 10.92 -8.07 11.95
N ASP A 171 10.57 -6.87 11.46
CA ASP A 171 9.53 -6.72 10.42
C ASP A 171 10.04 -6.43 8.99
N ASP A 172 11.34 -6.48 8.75
CA ASP A 172 11.95 -6.35 7.41
C ASP A 172 12.39 -7.68 6.81
#